data_a0742d8e95123d90daf229d7485d54a5
#
_entry.id   a0742d8e95123d90daf229d7485d54a5
#
_cell.length_a   1.000
_cell.length_b   1.000
_cell.length_c   1.000
_cell.angle_alpha   90.00
_cell.angle_beta   90.00
_cell.angle_gamma   90.00
#
_symmetry.space_group_name_H-M   'P 1'
#
loop_
_entity.id
_entity.type
_entity.pdbx_description
1 polymer ?
#
loop_
_entity_poly.entity_id
_entity_poly.type
_entity_poly.pdbx_seq_one_letter_code
_entity_poly.pdbx_strand_id
1 'polypeptide(L)'
;MQNNISVIISCAGMGTRLGYGEPKALIDILGKPLIIRQLEMLKECKDVRVVVGYHAERIMNVVKSYRSDVKFVFNNEYKTTGTAASFSAALPEAQEYAVALDGDLLVNPEDFREFLQYDGECVGGCTPTTDNPVLMTLNENGDVTEFSRERGVLEWTGLAKLKTDRLTPGRGHVYQMIEPLMPVHVIKIRTKEIDTKNDYDNAVKWVARGCID
;
A
#
# COMPACT_ATOMS: atom_id res chain seq x y z
N MET A 1 5.18 20.21 -0.74
CA MET A 1 6.45 19.45 -0.79
C MET A 1 6.44 18.42 0.32
N GLN A 2 6.60 17.12 -0.04
CA GLN A 2 6.42 15.97 0.88
C GLN A 2 7.72 15.66 1.65
N ASN A 3 8.31 16.68 2.30
CA ASN A 3 9.58 16.49 3.01
C ASN A 3 9.43 15.80 4.38
N ASN A 4 8.21 15.66 4.88
CA ASN A 4 7.90 15.07 6.18
C ASN A 4 7.20 13.71 6.10
N ILE A 5 7.28 13.05 4.93
CA ILE A 5 6.61 11.77 4.67
C ILE A 5 7.64 10.70 4.30
N SER A 6 7.57 9.55 4.95
CA SER A 6 8.20 8.30 4.51
C SER A 6 7.15 7.41 3.86
N VAL A 7 7.33 7.03 2.60
CA VAL A 7 6.46 6.05 1.95
C VAL A 7 7.09 4.67 2.03
N ILE A 8 6.36 3.73 2.61
CA ILE A 8 6.79 2.35 2.87
C ILE A 8 5.99 1.41 1.97
N ILE A 9 6.67 0.81 0.99
CA ILE A 9 6.07 -0.13 0.04
C ILE A 9 6.34 -1.56 0.53
N SER A 10 5.29 -2.29 0.86
CA SER A 10 5.36 -3.67 1.40
C SER A 10 5.44 -4.70 0.26
N CYS A 11 6.65 -5.17 -0.07
CA CYS A 11 6.91 -6.13 -1.14
C CYS A 11 7.46 -7.47 -0.64
N ALA A 12 7.34 -7.78 0.65
CA ALA A 12 7.96 -8.97 1.25
C ALA A 12 7.18 -10.29 1.02
N GLY A 13 5.90 -10.21 0.64
CA GLY A 13 5.00 -11.36 0.53
C GLY A 13 5.31 -12.30 -0.64
N MET A 14 4.88 -13.57 -0.50
CA MET A 14 5.12 -14.62 -1.51
C MET A 14 4.16 -14.58 -2.72
N GLY A 15 3.00 -13.94 -2.60
CA GLY A 15 2.03 -13.80 -3.69
C GLY A 15 1.49 -15.14 -4.26
N THR A 16 1.34 -16.18 -3.45
CA THR A 16 1.08 -17.55 -3.89
C THR A 16 -0.24 -17.74 -4.63
N ARG A 17 -1.25 -16.90 -4.37
CA ARG A 17 -2.59 -17.00 -5.00
C ARG A 17 -2.58 -16.72 -6.51
N LEU A 18 -1.67 -15.89 -6.98
CA LEU A 18 -1.58 -15.57 -8.42
C LEU A 18 -0.94 -16.69 -9.26
N GLY A 19 -0.15 -17.57 -8.63
CA GLY A 19 0.42 -18.78 -9.29
C GLY A 19 1.56 -18.53 -10.28
N TYR A 20 2.05 -17.31 -10.45
CA TYR A 20 3.11 -17.00 -11.43
C TYR A 20 4.54 -17.28 -10.94
N GLY A 21 4.73 -17.68 -9.67
CA GLY A 21 6.06 -17.89 -9.09
C GLY A 21 6.94 -16.62 -8.99
N GLU A 22 6.33 -15.46 -9.26
CA GLU A 22 6.96 -14.15 -9.25
C GLU A 22 6.49 -13.33 -8.04
N PRO A 23 7.34 -12.48 -7.46
CA PRO A 23 6.87 -11.45 -6.53
C PRO A 23 5.82 -10.56 -7.21
N LYS A 24 4.67 -10.34 -6.55
CA LYS A 24 3.59 -9.51 -7.11
C LYS A 24 4.07 -8.12 -7.56
N ALA A 25 4.98 -7.52 -6.80
CA ALA A 25 5.59 -6.23 -7.13
C ALA A 25 6.32 -6.20 -8.48
N LEU A 26 6.75 -7.36 -9.00
CA LEU A 26 7.44 -7.50 -10.28
C LEU A 26 6.52 -7.89 -11.44
N ILE A 27 5.23 -8.08 -11.20
CA ILE A 27 4.28 -8.41 -12.25
C ILE A 27 4.27 -7.28 -13.28
N ASP A 28 4.44 -7.68 -14.54
CA ASP A 28 4.39 -6.75 -15.66
C ASP A 28 2.95 -6.38 -16.00
N ILE A 29 2.68 -5.08 -16.05
CA ILE A 29 1.41 -4.53 -16.52
C ILE A 29 1.72 -3.64 -17.73
N LEU A 30 1.42 -4.12 -18.93
CA LEU A 30 1.65 -3.39 -20.17
C LEU A 30 3.10 -2.88 -20.30
N GLY A 31 4.07 -3.78 -20.17
CA GLY A 31 5.50 -3.49 -20.35
C GLY A 31 6.18 -2.81 -19.16
N LYS A 32 5.52 -2.72 -17.99
CA LYS A 32 6.09 -2.06 -16.82
C LYS A 32 5.77 -2.82 -15.52
N PRO A 33 6.77 -3.21 -14.71
CA PRO A 33 6.57 -3.83 -13.41
C PRO A 33 5.73 -2.94 -12.48
N LEU A 34 4.88 -3.56 -11.67
CA LEU A 34 3.98 -2.87 -10.74
C LEU A 34 4.73 -1.92 -9.80
N ILE A 35 5.84 -2.36 -9.21
CA ILE A 35 6.68 -1.53 -8.33
C ILE A 35 7.21 -0.27 -9.04
N ILE A 36 7.52 -0.36 -10.33
CA ILE A 36 7.99 0.81 -11.09
C ILE A 36 6.86 1.82 -11.28
N ARG A 37 5.62 1.37 -11.49
CA ARG A 37 4.45 2.27 -11.53
C ARG A 37 4.25 2.99 -10.21
N GLN A 38 4.42 2.30 -9.09
CA GLN A 38 4.36 2.91 -7.77
C GLN A 38 5.48 3.94 -7.56
N LEU A 39 6.72 3.61 -7.93
CA LEU A 39 7.86 4.53 -7.82
C LEU A 39 7.72 5.76 -8.73
N GLU A 40 7.06 5.64 -9.88
CA GLU A 40 6.77 6.79 -10.75
C GLU A 40 5.86 7.83 -10.08
N MET A 41 4.89 7.41 -9.28
CA MET A 41 4.03 8.31 -8.51
C MET A 41 4.79 8.99 -7.35
N LEU A 42 5.92 8.42 -6.94
CA LEU A 42 6.72 8.85 -5.79
C LEU A 42 7.98 9.66 -6.18
N LYS A 43 8.06 10.18 -7.40
CA LYS A 43 9.25 10.93 -7.89
C LYS A 43 9.65 12.09 -6.98
N GLU A 44 8.67 12.79 -6.42
CA GLU A 44 8.88 13.94 -5.54
C GLU A 44 9.06 13.56 -4.06
N CYS A 45 8.88 12.29 -3.71
CA CYS A 45 9.05 11.82 -2.33
C CYS A 45 10.52 11.50 -2.05
N LYS A 46 11.09 12.11 -1.00
CA LYS A 46 12.52 11.97 -0.65
C LYS A 46 12.85 10.75 0.20
N ASP A 47 11.90 10.21 0.94
CA ASP A 47 12.09 9.02 1.76
C ASP A 47 11.14 7.91 1.31
N VAL A 48 11.60 7.08 0.39
CA VAL A 48 10.91 5.89 -0.09
C VAL A 48 11.63 4.66 0.43
N ARG A 49 10.87 3.78 1.08
CA ARG A 49 11.35 2.53 1.67
C ARG A 49 10.62 1.36 1.04
N VAL A 50 11.37 0.36 0.57
CA VAL A 50 10.79 -0.87 0.03
C VAL A 50 11.14 -2.02 0.96
N VAL A 51 10.10 -2.62 1.54
CA VAL A 51 10.27 -3.79 2.42
C VAL A 51 10.27 -5.04 1.56
N VAL A 52 11.36 -5.79 1.64
CA VAL A 52 11.61 -6.99 0.84
C VAL A 52 11.71 -8.24 1.73
N GLY A 53 11.42 -9.39 1.16
CA GLY A 53 11.49 -10.70 1.81
C GLY A 53 11.60 -11.79 0.77
N TYR A 54 10.50 -12.30 0.26
CA TYR A 54 10.49 -13.28 -0.83
C TYR A 54 11.13 -12.69 -2.10
N HIS A 55 12.11 -13.39 -2.66
CA HIS A 55 12.88 -12.94 -3.84
C HIS A 55 13.43 -11.50 -3.73
N ALA A 56 13.89 -11.11 -2.53
CA ALA A 56 14.39 -9.77 -2.22
C ALA A 56 15.38 -9.22 -3.27
N GLU A 57 16.38 -10.00 -3.67
CA GLU A 57 17.39 -9.55 -4.64
C GLU A 57 16.79 -9.15 -5.99
N ARG A 58 15.79 -9.89 -6.46
CA ARG A 58 15.13 -9.57 -7.74
C ARG A 58 14.39 -8.24 -7.67
N ILE A 59 13.64 -7.99 -6.59
CA ILE A 59 12.94 -6.72 -6.37
C ILE A 59 13.97 -5.59 -6.26
N MET A 60 15.01 -5.76 -5.45
CA MET A 60 16.07 -4.77 -5.26
C MET A 60 16.76 -4.39 -6.58
N ASN A 61 17.06 -5.36 -7.44
CA ASN A 61 17.69 -5.10 -8.73
C ASN A 61 16.81 -4.28 -9.65
N VAL A 62 15.50 -4.60 -9.75
CA VAL A 62 14.55 -3.84 -10.55
C VAL A 62 14.36 -2.43 -10.00
N VAL A 63 14.21 -2.27 -8.69
CA VAL A 63 14.05 -0.95 -8.05
C VAL A 63 15.32 -0.10 -8.26
N LYS A 64 16.52 -0.65 -8.00
CA LYS A 64 17.79 0.08 -8.17
C LYS A 64 18.05 0.51 -9.60
N SER A 65 17.60 -0.26 -10.59
CA SER A 65 17.75 0.12 -12.01
C SER A 65 16.90 1.34 -12.39
N TYR A 66 15.84 1.61 -11.64
CA TYR A 66 14.95 2.74 -11.87
C TYR A 66 15.28 3.94 -10.93
N ARG A 67 15.50 3.65 -9.62
CA ARG A 67 15.68 4.66 -8.59
C ARG A 67 16.68 4.20 -7.52
N SER A 68 17.83 4.88 -7.40
CA SER A 68 18.96 4.46 -6.55
C SER A 68 18.87 4.93 -5.10
N ASP A 69 18.03 5.93 -4.79
CA ASP A 69 17.88 6.53 -3.45
C ASP A 69 16.85 5.83 -2.56
N VAL A 70 16.27 4.72 -3.01
CA VAL A 70 15.32 3.91 -2.23
C VAL A 70 16.05 3.15 -1.12
N LYS A 71 15.51 3.22 0.09
CA LYS A 71 15.99 2.43 1.24
C LYS A 71 15.33 1.05 1.24
N PHE A 72 16.13 -0.01 1.35
CA PHE A 72 15.62 -1.37 1.48
C PHE A 72 15.60 -1.82 2.93
N VAL A 73 14.48 -2.40 3.35
CA VAL A 73 14.28 -2.99 4.67
C VAL A 73 13.91 -4.46 4.49
N PHE A 74 14.45 -5.35 5.32
CA PHE A 74 14.17 -6.79 5.22
C PHE A 74 13.15 -7.22 6.26
N ASN A 75 12.08 -7.88 5.81
CA ASN A 75 11.21 -8.67 6.68
C ASN A 75 11.62 -10.15 6.54
N ASN A 76 12.47 -10.63 7.42
CA ASN A 76 12.94 -12.01 7.41
C ASN A 76 11.85 -13.00 7.87
N GLU A 77 10.80 -12.51 8.55
CA GLU A 77 9.68 -13.31 9.03
C GLU A 77 8.46 -13.28 8.10
N TYR A 78 8.64 -12.89 6.84
CA TYR A 78 7.55 -12.70 5.86
C TYR A 78 6.63 -13.91 5.67
N LYS A 79 7.09 -15.12 6.01
CA LYS A 79 6.30 -16.35 5.91
C LYS A 79 5.25 -16.48 7.03
N THR A 80 5.46 -15.83 8.16
CA THR A 80 4.69 -16.01 9.38
C THR A 80 4.07 -14.70 9.90
N THR A 81 4.28 -13.61 9.19
CA THR A 81 3.79 -12.27 9.56
C THR A 81 2.97 -11.64 8.45
N GLY A 82 2.12 -10.68 8.80
CA GLY A 82 1.34 -9.89 7.85
C GLY A 82 2.02 -8.56 7.45
N THR A 83 1.26 -7.70 6.78
CA THR A 83 1.73 -6.40 6.27
C THR A 83 2.17 -5.44 7.39
N ALA A 84 1.58 -5.56 8.60
CA ALA A 84 1.98 -4.76 9.77
C ALA A 84 3.44 -4.99 10.17
N ALA A 85 3.95 -6.24 10.10
CA ALA A 85 5.35 -6.51 10.42
C ALA A 85 6.31 -5.86 9.41
N SER A 86 5.96 -5.91 8.13
CA SER A 86 6.71 -5.23 7.07
C SER A 86 6.73 -3.73 7.27
N PHE A 87 5.56 -3.13 7.51
CA PHE A 87 5.43 -1.70 7.78
C PHE A 87 6.21 -1.28 9.03
N SER A 88 6.07 -2.04 10.14
CA SER A 88 6.78 -1.79 11.41
C SER A 88 8.30 -1.86 11.27
N ALA A 89 8.82 -2.81 10.50
CA ALA A 89 10.26 -2.95 10.28
C ALA A 89 10.86 -1.70 9.60
N ALA A 90 10.07 -0.96 8.85
CA ALA A 90 10.49 0.22 8.11
C ALA A 90 10.16 1.54 8.83
N LEU A 91 9.57 1.53 10.04
CA LEU A 91 9.27 2.74 10.82
C LEU A 91 10.50 3.41 11.47
N PRO A 92 11.56 2.69 11.91
CA PRO A 92 12.71 3.36 12.50
C PRO A 92 13.26 4.47 11.60
N GLU A 93 13.50 5.63 12.17
CA GLU A 93 13.97 6.84 11.44
C GLU A 93 13.02 7.31 10.33
N ALA A 94 11.74 6.93 10.36
CA ALA A 94 10.74 7.49 9.45
C ALA A 94 10.49 8.97 9.76
N GLN A 95 10.04 9.70 8.73
CA GLN A 95 9.64 11.09 8.85
C GLN A 95 8.42 11.24 9.78
N GLU A 96 7.93 12.46 9.96
CA GLU A 96 6.75 12.77 10.80
C GLU A 96 5.54 11.87 10.46
N TYR A 97 5.31 11.66 9.16
CA TYR A 97 4.25 10.75 8.67
C TYR A 97 4.86 9.54 7.97
N ALA A 98 4.32 8.36 8.27
CA ALA A 98 4.57 7.14 7.54
C ALA A 98 3.35 6.79 6.68
N VAL A 99 3.59 6.49 5.41
CA VAL A 99 2.56 6.03 4.47
C VAL A 99 2.76 4.54 4.19
N ALA A 100 1.74 3.74 4.49
CA ALA A 100 1.68 2.34 4.07
C ALA A 100 1.15 2.25 2.63
N LEU A 101 1.82 1.47 1.79
CA LEU A 101 1.42 1.15 0.42
C LEU A 101 1.74 -0.33 0.15
N ASP A 102 0.73 -1.13 -0.18
CA ASP A 102 0.95 -2.53 -0.51
C ASP A 102 1.56 -2.69 -1.91
N GLY A 103 2.55 -3.60 -2.04
CA GLY A 103 3.33 -3.79 -3.25
C GLY A 103 2.58 -4.46 -4.41
N ASP A 104 1.33 -4.88 -4.20
CA ASP A 104 0.42 -5.46 -5.17
C ASP A 104 -0.74 -4.52 -5.55
N LEU A 105 -0.70 -3.27 -5.08
CA LEU A 105 -1.74 -2.28 -5.30
C LEU A 105 -1.40 -1.36 -6.47
N LEU A 106 -2.27 -1.31 -7.47
CA LEU A 106 -2.35 -0.22 -8.43
C LEU A 106 -3.21 0.91 -7.87
N VAL A 107 -2.74 2.14 -8.01
CA VAL A 107 -3.44 3.33 -7.50
C VAL A 107 -3.59 4.34 -8.63
N ASN A 108 -4.73 5.03 -8.70
CA ASN A 108 -4.88 6.17 -9.59
C ASN A 108 -3.90 7.29 -9.18
N PRO A 109 -3.07 7.81 -10.10
CA PRO A 109 -2.00 8.77 -9.76
C PRO A 109 -2.51 10.12 -9.21
N GLU A 110 -3.69 10.57 -9.65
CA GLU A 110 -4.29 11.83 -9.19
C GLU A 110 -4.81 11.67 -7.75
N ASP A 111 -5.59 10.62 -7.51
CA ASP A 111 -6.13 10.30 -6.18
C ASP A 111 -4.99 10.08 -5.17
N PHE A 112 -3.90 9.42 -5.59
CA PHE A 112 -2.74 9.20 -4.73
C PHE A 112 -2.01 10.50 -4.39
N ARG A 113 -1.93 11.44 -5.34
CA ARG A 113 -1.36 12.76 -5.09
C ARG A 113 -2.19 13.52 -4.05
N GLU A 114 -3.51 13.53 -4.17
CA GLU A 114 -4.42 14.15 -3.21
C GLU A 114 -4.26 13.52 -1.82
N PHE A 115 -4.21 12.18 -1.77
CA PHE A 115 -3.98 11.43 -0.53
C PHE A 115 -2.67 11.84 0.17
N LEU A 116 -1.57 11.96 -0.56
CA LEU A 116 -0.30 12.38 0.01
C LEU A 116 -0.30 13.84 0.46
N GLN A 117 -1.08 14.70 -0.20
CA GLN A 117 -1.18 16.13 0.10
C GLN A 117 -2.17 16.46 1.23
N TYR A 118 -3.04 15.52 1.61
CA TYR A 118 -3.97 15.74 2.71
C TYR A 118 -3.22 16.17 3.98
N ASP A 119 -3.71 17.22 4.64
CA ASP A 119 -3.10 17.72 5.89
C ASP A 119 -3.65 16.94 7.08
N GLY A 120 -2.90 15.96 7.55
CA GLY A 120 -3.26 15.08 8.65
C GLY A 120 -3.17 13.59 8.36
N GLU A 121 -3.75 12.81 9.26
CA GLU A 121 -3.83 11.35 9.17
C GLU A 121 -5.05 10.94 8.35
N CYS A 122 -4.87 9.99 7.44
CA CYS A 122 -5.97 9.49 6.62
C CYS A 122 -5.72 8.05 6.16
N VAL A 123 -6.81 7.41 5.73
CA VAL A 123 -6.79 6.08 5.10
C VAL A 123 -7.45 6.14 3.73
N GLY A 124 -7.02 5.26 2.83
CA GLY A 124 -7.64 5.12 1.51
C GLY A 124 -8.85 4.19 1.57
N GLY A 125 -9.94 4.59 0.93
CA GLY A 125 -11.15 3.80 0.81
C GLY A 125 -11.70 3.77 -0.61
N CYS A 126 -12.29 2.65 -1.01
CA CYS A 126 -12.98 2.51 -2.29
C CYS A 126 -14.35 1.82 -2.12
N THR A 127 -15.14 1.78 -3.19
CA THR A 127 -16.32 0.92 -3.23
C THR A 127 -15.86 -0.53 -3.13
N PRO A 128 -16.52 -1.40 -2.33
CA PRO A 128 -16.13 -2.79 -2.19
C PRO A 128 -16.10 -3.52 -3.55
N THR A 129 -14.96 -4.15 -3.85
CA THR A 129 -14.70 -4.84 -5.13
C THR A 129 -14.06 -6.20 -4.97
N THR A 130 -13.49 -6.51 -3.79
CA THR A 130 -12.83 -7.80 -3.53
C THR A 130 -13.77 -8.82 -2.91
N ASP A 131 -13.45 -10.11 -3.03
CA ASP A 131 -14.28 -11.20 -2.50
C ASP A 131 -14.27 -11.28 -0.96
N ASN A 132 -13.24 -10.71 -0.32
CA ASN A 132 -13.08 -10.74 1.13
C ASN A 132 -12.53 -9.40 1.66
N PRO A 133 -13.29 -8.32 1.51
CA PRO A 133 -12.84 -6.97 1.83
C PRO A 133 -12.63 -6.76 3.34
N VAL A 134 -11.75 -5.85 3.69
CA VAL A 134 -11.78 -5.18 4.99
C VAL A 134 -12.65 -3.94 4.82
N LEU A 135 -13.85 -3.97 5.40
CA LEU A 135 -14.84 -2.92 5.31
C LEU A 135 -14.63 -1.86 6.40
N MET A 136 -15.00 -0.63 6.10
CA MET A 136 -14.93 0.52 6.99
C MET A 136 -16.32 1.06 7.32
N THR A 137 -16.62 1.21 8.61
CA THR A 137 -17.78 1.94 9.11
C THR A 137 -17.40 3.40 9.33
N LEU A 138 -18.25 4.32 8.89
CA LEU A 138 -18.03 5.76 9.00
C LEU A 138 -18.95 6.39 10.04
N ASN A 139 -18.47 7.43 10.74
CA ASN A 139 -19.30 8.31 11.57
C ASN A 139 -20.02 9.37 10.70
N GLU A 140 -20.78 10.25 11.34
CA GLU A 140 -21.52 11.34 10.69
C GLU A 140 -20.61 12.36 9.99
N ASN A 141 -19.34 12.48 10.41
CA ASN A 141 -18.34 13.34 9.78
C ASN A 141 -17.67 12.68 8.58
N GLY A 142 -17.95 11.41 8.31
CA GLY A 142 -17.30 10.63 7.26
C GLY A 142 -15.94 10.03 7.63
N ASP A 143 -15.58 10.02 8.94
CA ASP A 143 -14.35 9.40 9.41
C ASP A 143 -14.57 7.92 9.75
N VAL A 144 -13.55 7.10 9.54
CA VAL A 144 -13.56 5.67 9.85
C VAL A 144 -13.53 5.46 11.36
N THR A 145 -14.47 4.66 11.87
CA THR A 145 -14.58 4.30 13.27
C THR A 145 -14.40 2.82 13.56
N GLU A 146 -14.46 1.98 12.53
CA GLU A 146 -14.31 0.53 12.68
C GLU A 146 -13.84 -0.09 11.36
N PHE A 147 -12.94 -1.09 11.46
CA PHE A 147 -12.66 -2.06 10.42
C PHE A 147 -13.37 -3.37 10.70
N SER A 148 -14.00 -3.98 9.69
CA SER A 148 -14.74 -5.23 9.83
C SER A 148 -14.65 -6.07 8.57
N ARG A 149 -14.75 -7.41 8.71
CA ARG A 149 -14.94 -8.33 7.58
C ARG A 149 -16.41 -8.57 7.24
N GLU A 150 -17.31 -8.06 8.06
CA GLU A 150 -18.75 -8.38 7.96
C GLU A 150 -19.60 -7.16 7.58
N ARG A 151 -19.20 -5.96 7.99
CA ARG A 151 -20.00 -4.74 7.82
C ARG A 151 -19.15 -3.51 7.55
N GLY A 152 -19.69 -2.60 6.76
CA GLY A 152 -19.09 -1.30 6.40
C GLY A 152 -19.62 -0.81 5.07
N VAL A 153 -19.27 0.42 4.72
CA VAL A 153 -19.77 1.10 3.50
C VAL A 153 -18.68 1.32 2.46
N LEU A 154 -17.41 1.27 2.88
CA LEU A 154 -16.25 1.36 2.01
C LEU A 154 -15.31 0.19 2.31
N GLU A 155 -14.54 -0.22 1.31
CA GLU A 155 -13.44 -1.15 1.44
C GLU A 155 -12.13 -0.38 1.70
N TRP A 156 -11.33 -0.83 2.67
CA TRP A 156 -10.01 -0.31 2.91
C TRP A 156 -9.03 -0.78 1.83
N THR A 157 -8.31 0.17 1.24
CA THR A 157 -7.45 -0.09 0.08
C THR A 157 -6.03 -0.55 0.41
N GLY A 158 -5.66 -0.70 1.69
CA GLY A 158 -4.26 -0.92 2.09
C GLY A 158 -3.46 0.37 2.28
N LEU A 159 -4.01 1.52 1.90
CA LEU A 159 -3.34 2.82 2.02
C LEU A 159 -3.64 3.48 3.37
N ALA A 160 -2.61 3.90 4.08
CA ALA A 160 -2.72 4.72 5.30
C ALA A 160 -1.60 5.75 5.37
N LYS A 161 -1.90 6.96 5.81
CA LYS A 161 -0.95 8.02 6.16
C LYS A 161 -1.14 8.36 7.62
N LEU A 162 -0.16 8.09 8.46
CA LEU A 162 -0.28 8.15 9.91
C LEU A 162 0.94 8.82 10.52
N LYS A 163 0.77 9.51 11.64
CA LYS A 163 1.90 10.05 12.41
C LYS A 163 2.74 8.92 12.97
N THR A 164 4.04 8.97 12.69
CA THR A 164 4.98 7.91 13.03
C THR A 164 5.07 7.68 14.54
N ASP A 165 5.00 8.74 15.34
CA ASP A 165 5.06 8.69 16.81
C ASP A 165 3.82 8.10 17.48
N ARG A 166 2.69 7.98 16.76
CA ARG A 166 1.46 7.33 17.24
C ARG A 166 1.40 5.85 16.94
N LEU A 167 2.29 5.34 16.09
CA LEU A 167 2.26 3.96 15.63
C LEU A 167 2.93 3.02 16.63
N THR A 168 2.21 1.98 17.00
CA THR A 168 2.76 0.85 17.77
C THR A 168 3.08 -0.28 16.78
N PRO A 169 4.31 -0.85 16.81
CA PRO A 169 4.69 -1.96 15.94
C PRO A 169 3.72 -3.15 16.06
N GLY A 170 3.34 -3.70 14.88
CA GLY A 170 2.41 -4.83 14.77
C GLY A 170 2.99 -6.00 13.98
N ARG A 171 2.35 -7.16 14.05
CA ARG A 171 2.76 -8.38 13.32
C ARG A 171 1.67 -8.89 12.36
N GLY A 172 0.42 -8.47 12.54
CA GLY A 172 -0.73 -8.83 11.71
C GLY A 172 -0.86 -7.97 10.46
N HIS A 173 -2.00 -7.33 10.30
CA HIS A 173 -2.32 -6.43 9.18
C HIS A 173 -2.22 -4.96 9.60
N VAL A 174 -1.94 -4.06 8.64
CA VAL A 174 -1.78 -2.62 8.92
C VAL A 174 -3.06 -2.01 9.51
N TYR A 175 -4.26 -2.42 9.07
CA TYR A 175 -5.50 -1.89 9.64
C TYR A 175 -5.60 -2.10 11.17
N GLN A 176 -5.02 -3.20 11.71
CA GLN A 176 -4.99 -3.45 13.15
C GLN A 176 -4.10 -2.46 13.92
N MET A 177 -3.11 -1.86 13.24
CA MET A 177 -2.32 -0.78 13.82
C MET A 177 -3.07 0.55 13.81
N ILE A 178 -4.08 0.69 12.94
CA ILE A 178 -4.90 1.90 12.81
C ILE A 178 -6.06 1.90 13.83
N GLU A 179 -6.60 0.73 14.17
CA GLU A 179 -7.75 0.60 15.09
C GLU A 179 -7.61 1.41 16.39
N PRO A 180 -6.44 1.43 17.08
CA PRO A 180 -6.26 2.22 18.29
C PRO A 180 -6.22 3.75 18.05
N LEU A 181 -6.10 4.19 16.80
CA LEU A 181 -5.95 5.58 16.41
C LEU A 181 -7.25 6.24 15.94
N MET A 182 -8.31 5.46 15.82
CA MET A 182 -9.62 5.93 15.32
C MET A 182 -10.27 6.97 16.22
N PRO A 183 -11.10 7.88 15.67
CA PRO A 183 -11.48 7.94 14.26
C PRO A 183 -10.40 8.54 13.36
N VAL A 184 -10.32 8.09 12.09
CA VAL A 184 -9.35 8.54 11.09
C VAL A 184 -10.08 8.94 9.80
N HIS A 185 -9.66 10.03 9.18
CA HIS A 185 -10.28 10.52 7.95
C HIS A 185 -10.11 9.54 6.79
N VAL A 186 -11.16 9.37 5.94
CA VAL A 186 -11.08 8.55 4.74
C VAL A 186 -11.05 9.39 3.48
N ILE A 187 -10.11 9.07 2.60
CA ILE A 187 -10.03 9.62 1.25
C ILE A 187 -10.42 8.54 0.26
N LYS A 188 -11.39 8.84 -0.61
CA LYS A 188 -11.80 7.90 -1.66
C LYS A 188 -10.71 7.82 -2.72
N ILE A 189 -10.25 6.61 -3.02
CA ILE A 189 -9.15 6.35 -3.94
C ILE A 189 -9.51 5.22 -4.87
N ARG A 190 -9.35 5.44 -6.17
CA ARG A 190 -9.48 4.40 -7.19
C ARG A 190 -8.24 3.51 -7.17
N THR A 191 -8.45 2.22 -6.93
CA THR A 191 -7.38 1.23 -6.83
C THR A 191 -7.77 -0.10 -7.47
N LYS A 192 -6.77 -0.91 -7.81
CA LYS A 192 -6.93 -2.33 -8.16
C LYS A 192 -5.85 -3.13 -7.42
N GLU A 193 -6.24 -4.07 -6.59
CA GLU A 193 -5.35 -5.06 -6.00
C GLU A 193 -5.15 -6.22 -6.97
N ILE A 194 -3.95 -6.81 -7.01
CA ILE A 194 -3.62 -7.93 -7.90
C ILE A 194 -3.36 -9.18 -7.07
N ASP A 195 -4.41 -9.94 -6.84
CA ASP A 195 -4.38 -11.19 -6.06
C ASP A 195 -4.57 -12.44 -6.91
N THR A 196 -5.38 -12.33 -7.94
CA THR A 196 -5.77 -13.43 -8.82
C THR A 196 -5.50 -13.11 -10.29
N LYS A 197 -5.64 -14.12 -11.16
CA LYS A 197 -5.57 -13.89 -12.61
C LYS A 197 -6.65 -12.92 -13.11
N ASN A 198 -7.86 -13.00 -12.54
CA ASN A 198 -8.95 -12.10 -12.91
C ASN A 198 -8.62 -10.65 -12.53
N ASP A 199 -8.02 -10.43 -11.34
CA ASP A 199 -7.57 -9.10 -10.92
C ASP A 199 -6.50 -8.57 -11.86
N TYR A 200 -5.56 -9.41 -12.27
CA TYR A 200 -4.55 -9.04 -13.26
C TYR A 200 -5.19 -8.60 -14.59
N ASP A 201 -6.11 -9.38 -15.15
CA ASP A 201 -6.78 -9.07 -16.42
C ASP A 201 -7.59 -7.75 -16.31
N ASN A 202 -8.22 -7.50 -15.17
CA ASN A 202 -8.93 -6.25 -14.87
C ASN A 202 -7.95 -5.07 -14.69
N ALA A 203 -6.84 -5.28 -14.02
CA ALA A 203 -5.79 -4.28 -13.84
C ALA A 203 -5.17 -3.84 -15.17
N VAL A 204 -4.90 -4.79 -16.08
CA VAL A 204 -4.41 -4.48 -17.45
C VAL A 204 -5.40 -3.58 -18.20
N LYS A 205 -6.69 -3.92 -18.18
CA LYS A 205 -7.74 -3.11 -18.83
C LYS A 205 -7.84 -1.72 -18.21
N TRP A 206 -7.74 -1.64 -16.89
CA TRP A 206 -7.83 -0.39 -16.15
C TRP A 206 -6.65 0.54 -16.48
N VAL A 207 -5.42 0.01 -16.49
CA VAL A 207 -4.22 0.77 -16.87
C VAL A 207 -4.29 1.22 -18.35
N ALA A 208 -4.79 0.36 -19.27
CA ALA A 208 -4.97 0.71 -20.67
C ALA A 208 -5.95 1.88 -20.88
N ARG A 209 -6.88 2.11 -19.92
CA ARG A 209 -7.81 3.24 -19.92
C ARG A 209 -7.31 4.46 -19.13
N GLY A 210 -6.03 4.49 -18.73
CA GLY A 210 -5.43 5.59 -17.95
C GLY A 210 -5.79 5.57 -16.46
N CYS A 211 -6.08 4.39 -15.88
CA CYS A 211 -6.50 4.21 -14.49
C CYS A 211 -7.82 4.93 -14.15
N ILE A 212 -8.73 5.00 -15.11
CA ILE A 212 -10.06 5.60 -14.98
C ILE A 212 -11.10 4.47 -15.01
N ASP A 213 -12.05 4.47 -14.07
CA ASP A 213 -13.21 3.55 -14.03
C ASP A 213 -14.34 4.04 -14.94
#